data_d6110c71b70e3319c8dae9fb5805acc4
#
_entry.id   d6110c71b70e3319c8dae9fb5805acc4
#
_cell.length_a   1.000
_cell.length_b   1.000
_cell.length_c   1.000
_cell.angle_alpha   90.00
_cell.angle_beta   90.00
_cell.angle_gamma   90.00
#
_symmetry.space_group_name_H-M   'P 1'
#
loop_
_entity.id
_entity.type
_entity.pdbx_description
1 polymer ?
#
loop_
_entity_poly.entity_id
_entity_poly.type
_entity_poly.pdbx_seq_one_letter_code
_entity_poly.pdbx_strand_id
1 'polypeptide(L)'
;MRRILFFWIVTVVIANPVFVGAQNFSDRFAKGNTSFGGELGFGHTFNLPPGKDRTDLSFAFIFPNWQKNLTGIIAPDSLMQGALYWHVEAGLALLTHRDHEYLIGFSPLMVNYKFLNSQRKWAPNILVGAGFSMQDCEEVAHYELGSEFQFLLHGGVGVELFRESGTYSFNYWLFHVSNAGIEKPNIGLNSHVFTLGFRF
;
A
#
# COMPACT_ATOMS: atom_id res chain seq x y z
N MET A 1 3.74 12.76 27.15
CA MET A 1 2.57 13.41 26.54
C MET A 1 2.39 13.17 25.03
N ARG A 2 3.32 12.52 24.30
CA ARG A 2 3.21 12.22 22.84
C ARG A 2 2.30 11.04 22.48
N ARG A 3 1.93 10.17 23.43
CA ARG A 3 1.19 8.92 23.20
C ARG A 3 -0.33 9.08 22.96
N ILE A 4 -0.93 10.21 23.34
CA ILE A 4 -2.39 10.39 23.28
C ILE A 4 -2.85 10.93 21.91
N LEU A 5 -2.01 11.64 21.18
CA LEU A 5 -2.37 12.24 19.89
C LEU A 5 -2.54 11.18 18.77
N PHE A 6 -1.80 10.10 18.83
CA PHE A 6 -1.80 9.05 17.80
C PHE A 6 -3.09 8.20 17.82
N PHE A 7 -3.64 7.94 19.01
CA PHE A 7 -4.89 7.18 19.14
C PHE A 7 -6.10 7.90 18.54
N TRP A 8 -6.13 9.23 18.57
CA TRP A 8 -7.22 10.04 18.05
C TRP A 8 -7.28 10.09 16.51
N ILE A 9 -6.14 10.05 15.83
CA ILE A 9 -6.12 10.10 14.36
C ILE A 9 -6.65 8.78 13.78
N VAL A 10 -6.29 7.64 14.36
CA VAL A 10 -6.79 6.32 13.95
C VAL A 10 -8.28 6.18 14.27
N THR A 11 -8.76 6.70 15.39
CA THR A 11 -10.16 6.62 15.81
C THR A 11 -11.07 7.49 14.94
N VAL A 12 -10.60 8.66 14.47
CA VAL A 12 -11.39 9.57 13.62
C VAL A 12 -11.59 8.99 12.20
N VAL A 13 -10.62 8.26 11.68
CA VAL A 13 -10.75 7.61 10.36
C VAL A 13 -11.73 6.40 10.42
N ILE A 14 -11.82 5.72 11.55
CA ILE A 14 -12.72 4.56 11.73
C ILE A 14 -14.14 4.99 12.14
N ALA A 15 -14.29 6.12 12.85
CA ALA A 15 -15.55 6.52 13.48
C ALA A 15 -16.51 7.34 12.61
N ASN A 16 -16.10 7.79 11.43
CA ASN A 16 -16.99 8.42 10.45
C ASN A 16 -17.00 7.62 9.15
N PRO A 17 -17.76 6.52 9.04
CA PRO A 17 -18.15 6.05 7.72
C PRO A 17 -19.06 7.16 7.17
N VAL A 18 -18.51 8.05 6.37
CA VAL A 18 -19.34 8.80 5.42
C VAL A 18 -20.03 7.71 4.64
N PHE A 19 -21.33 7.53 4.86
CA PHE A 19 -22.18 6.74 3.99
C PHE A 19 -22.17 7.42 2.63
N VAL A 20 -21.13 7.16 1.86
CA VAL A 20 -21.14 7.41 0.43
C VAL A 20 -22.19 6.43 -0.08
N GLY A 21 -23.34 6.97 -0.48
CA GLY A 21 -24.44 6.16 -1.00
C GLY A 21 -23.88 5.17 -2.02
N ALA A 22 -24.42 3.96 -2.03
CA ALA A 22 -23.96 2.88 -2.90
C ALA A 22 -23.82 3.42 -4.32
N GLN A 23 -22.57 3.63 -4.76
CA GLN A 23 -22.30 4.09 -6.12
C GLN A 23 -22.84 3.03 -7.07
N ASN A 24 -23.60 3.45 -8.07
CA ASN A 24 -24.02 2.54 -9.13
C ASN A 24 -22.79 1.80 -9.65
N PHE A 25 -22.88 0.49 -9.77
CA PHE A 25 -21.76 -0.35 -10.19
C PHE A 25 -21.11 0.12 -11.49
N SER A 26 -21.90 0.72 -12.41
CA SER A 26 -21.45 1.32 -13.66
C SER A 26 -20.57 2.57 -13.44
N ASP A 27 -20.87 3.36 -12.43
CA ASP A 27 -20.19 4.64 -12.18
C ASP A 27 -18.81 4.45 -11.54
N ARG A 28 -18.59 3.29 -10.93
CA ARG A 28 -17.30 2.92 -10.30
C ARG A 28 -16.11 3.03 -11.24
N PHE A 29 -16.34 2.77 -12.55
CA PHE A 29 -15.29 2.83 -13.57
C PHE A 29 -15.33 4.12 -14.38
N ALA A 30 -16.13 5.10 -13.99
CA ALA A 30 -16.17 6.39 -14.67
C ALA A 30 -14.88 7.16 -14.41
N LYS A 31 -14.38 7.87 -15.43
CA LYS A 31 -13.24 8.77 -15.29
C LYS A 31 -13.52 9.81 -14.21
N GLY A 32 -12.54 10.03 -13.33
CA GLY A 32 -12.65 10.98 -12.23
C GLY A 32 -13.25 10.40 -10.96
N ASN A 33 -13.83 9.20 -11.01
CA ASN A 33 -14.37 8.56 -9.82
C ASN A 33 -13.28 8.31 -8.78
N THR A 34 -13.61 8.51 -7.50
CA THR A 34 -12.70 8.34 -6.36
C THR A 34 -13.26 7.32 -5.38
N SER A 35 -12.38 6.66 -4.67
CA SER A 35 -12.74 5.76 -3.58
C SER A 35 -11.71 5.81 -2.46
N PHE A 36 -12.17 5.53 -1.24
CA PHE A 36 -11.34 5.40 -0.05
C PHE A 36 -11.37 3.97 0.45
N GLY A 37 -10.31 3.57 1.10
CA GLY A 37 -10.25 2.26 1.69
C GLY A 37 -9.07 2.08 2.60
N GLY A 38 -8.86 0.84 3.00
CA GLY A 38 -7.73 0.44 3.79
C GLY A 38 -7.40 -1.03 3.54
N GLU A 39 -6.16 -1.36 3.79
CA GLU A 39 -5.65 -2.73 3.71
C GLU A 39 -4.94 -3.09 5.00
N LEU A 40 -5.06 -4.34 5.40
CA LEU A 40 -4.26 -4.95 6.45
C LEU A 40 -3.32 -5.94 5.79
N GLY A 41 -2.08 -5.96 6.25
CA GLY A 41 -1.07 -6.80 5.63
C GLY A 41 -0.12 -7.44 6.63
N PHE A 42 0.60 -8.42 6.11
CA PHE A 42 1.72 -9.04 6.77
C PHE A 42 2.87 -9.14 5.76
N GLY A 43 4.07 -8.85 6.22
CA GLY A 43 5.27 -8.91 5.40
C GLY A 43 6.44 -9.55 6.11
N HIS A 44 7.39 -10.00 5.29
CA HIS A 44 8.63 -10.60 5.76
C HIS A 44 9.77 -10.15 4.84
N THR A 45 10.93 -9.83 5.44
CA THR A 45 12.10 -9.40 4.67
C THR A 45 12.76 -10.57 3.95
N PHE A 46 13.45 -10.26 2.87
CA PHE A 46 14.24 -11.24 2.11
C PHE A 46 15.55 -10.63 1.59
N ASN A 47 16.52 -11.51 1.29
CA ASN A 47 17.83 -11.14 0.78
C ASN A 47 17.85 -10.97 -0.74
N LEU A 48 17.96 -9.72 -1.20
CA LEU A 48 18.25 -9.40 -2.58
C LEU A 48 19.05 -8.08 -2.64
N PRO A 49 20.25 -8.03 -3.22
CA PRO A 49 21.01 -9.16 -3.79
C PRO A 49 21.54 -10.11 -2.71
N PRO A 50 21.90 -11.34 -3.08
CA PRO A 50 22.49 -12.32 -2.16
C PRO A 50 23.75 -11.77 -1.47
N GLY A 51 24.02 -12.24 -0.24
CA GLY A 51 25.22 -11.87 0.52
C GLY A 51 25.04 -10.70 1.49
N LYS A 52 23.86 -10.08 1.55
CA LYS A 52 23.48 -9.15 2.61
C LYS A 52 22.43 -9.82 3.47
N ASP A 53 22.71 -9.98 4.75
CA ASP A 53 21.74 -10.54 5.70
C ASP A 53 20.67 -9.48 6.01
N ARG A 54 19.49 -9.66 5.43
CA ARG A 54 18.31 -8.80 5.56
C ARG A 54 17.06 -9.58 5.92
N THR A 55 17.24 -10.82 6.34
CA THR A 55 16.14 -11.71 6.70
C THR A 55 15.75 -11.55 8.16
N ASP A 56 14.69 -12.22 8.55
CA ASP A 56 14.20 -12.36 9.92
C ASP A 56 13.39 -11.19 10.49
N LEU A 57 13.04 -10.19 9.68
CA LEU A 57 12.07 -9.17 10.10
C LEU A 57 10.69 -9.48 9.54
N SER A 58 9.71 -9.50 10.42
CA SER A 58 8.30 -9.63 10.05
C SER A 58 7.53 -8.42 10.52
N PHE A 59 6.62 -7.95 9.68
CA PHE A 59 5.84 -6.75 9.91
C PHE A 59 4.36 -7.02 9.77
N ALA A 60 3.56 -6.39 10.62
CA ALA A 60 2.14 -6.18 10.40
C ALA A 60 1.93 -4.78 9.83
N PHE A 61 1.07 -4.66 8.83
CA PHE A 61 0.83 -3.41 8.12
C PHE A 61 -0.61 -2.96 8.19
N ILE A 62 -0.81 -1.64 8.21
CA ILE A 62 -2.10 -0.98 7.97
C ILE A 62 -1.87 0.07 6.90
N PHE A 63 -2.66 0.02 5.82
CA PHE A 63 -2.55 0.90 4.66
C PHE A 63 -3.88 1.61 4.38
N PRO A 64 -4.20 2.75 5.00
CA PRO A 64 -5.26 3.62 4.51
C PRO A 64 -4.87 4.16 3.13
N ASN A 65 -5.81 4.13 2.21
CA ASN A 65 -5.55 4.51 0.83
C ASN A 65 -6.73 5.24 0.19
N TRP A 66 -6.40 5.99 -0.85
CA TRP A 66 -7.31 6.69 -1.72
C TRP A 66 -6.91 6.45 -3.17
N GLN A 67 -7.89 6.35 -4.07
CA GLN A 67 -7.61 6.25 -5.49
C GLN A 67 -8.58 7.07 -6.33
N LYS A 68 -8.11 7.49 -7.50
CA LYS A 68 -8.88 8.23 -8.50
C LYS A 68 -8.71 7.59 -9.86
N ASN A 69 -9.80 7.27 -10.53
CA ASN A 69 -9.79 6.78 -11.90
C ASN A 69 -9.37 7.91 -12.86
N LEU A 70 -8.24 7.74 -13.55
CA LEU A 70 -7.69 8.74 -14.45
C LEU A 70 -8.26 8.66 -15.87
N THR A 71 -8.64 7.47 -16.32
CA THR A 71 -8.92 7.23 -17.74
C THR A 71 -10.37 6.89 -18.04
N GLY A 72 -11.12 6.36 -17.08
CA GLY A 72 -12.30 5.55 -17.38
C GLY A 72 -11.89 4.19 -17.94
N ILE A 73 -12.80 3.48 -18.58
CA ILE A 73 -12.51 2.21 -19.25
C ILE A 73 -11.81 2.51 -20.57
N ILE A 74 -10.64 1.92 -20.79
CA ILE A 74 -9.85 2.01 -22.02
C ILE A 74 -9.68 0.63 -22.64
N ALA A 75 -9.30 0.60 -23.92
CA ALA A 75 -9.11 -0.60 -24.72
C ALA A 75 -10.29 -1.59 -24.64
N PRO A 76 -11.54 -1.15 -24.88
CA PRO A 76 -12.71 -2.03 -24.82
C PRO A 76 -12.54 -3.20 -25.77
N ASP A 77 -13.12 -4.34 -25.42
CA ASP A 77 -13.13 -5.57 -26.22
C ASP A 77 -11.74 -6.18 -26.52
N SER A 78 -10.73 -5.81 -25.72
CA SER A 78 -9.37 -6.34 -25.82
C SER A 78 -8.92 -7.00 -24.52
N LEU A 79 -7.83 -7.78 -24.58
CA LEU A 79 -7.18 -8.34 -23.39
C LEU A 79 -6.64 -7.25 -22.44
N MET A 80 -6.42 -6.05 -22.97
CA MET A 80 -5.95 -4.89 -22.21
C MET A 80 -7.09 -4.01 -21.74
N GLN A 81 -8.35 -4.44 -21.89
CA GLN A 81 -9.48 -3.67 -21.36
C GLN A 81 -9.29 -3.44 -19.87
N GLY A 82 -9.31 -2.16 -19.46
CA GLY A 82 -9.02 -1.81 -18.09
C GLY A 82 -9.20 -0.35 -17.78
N ALA A 83 -8.70 0.05 -16.62
CA ALA A 83 -8.71 1.45 -16.19
C ALA A 83 -7.45 1.74 -15.38
N LEU A 84 -6.89 2.94 -15.57
CA LEU A 84 -5.74 3.43 -14.82
C LEU A 84 -6.20 4.31 -13.67
N TYR A 85 -5.63 4.07 -12.51
CA TYR A 85 -5.91 4.82 -11.30
C TYR A 85 -4.65 5.48 -10.76
N TRP A 86 -4.77 6.73 -10.31
CA TRP A 86 -3.84 7.30 -9.35
C TRP A 86 -4.21 6.77 -7.98
N HIS A 87 -3.24 6.22 -7.29
CA HIS A 87 -3.38 5.65 -5.96
C HIS A 87 -2.47 6.39 -4.99
N VAL A 88 -2.99 6.74 -3.84
CA VAL A 88 -2.24 7.38 -2.75
C VAL A 88 -2.42 6.51 -1.52
N GLU A 89 -1.32 6.22 -0.85
CA GLU A 89 -1.31 5.34 0.29
C GLU A 89 -0.49 5.93 1.44
N ALA A 90 -1.01 5.84 2.65
CA ALA A 90 -0.24 5.96 3.87
C ALA A 90 -0.07 4.57 4.49
N GLY A 91 1.01 4.36 5.22
CA GLY A 91 1.31 3.05 5.82
C GLY A 91 1.85 3.18 7.22
N LEU A 92 1.46 2.25 8.07
CA LEU A 92 2.09 1.98 9.35
C LEU A 92 2.52 0.51 9.34
N ALA A 93 3.81 0.27 9.52
CA ALA A 93 4.39 -1.04 9.71
C ALA A 93 4.86 -1.19 11.15
N LEU A 94 4.48 -2.29 11.79
CA LEU A 94 4.89 -2.66 13.15
C LEU A 94 5.69 -3.94 13.09
N LEU A 95 6.88 -3.98 13.71
CA LEU A 95 7.63 -5.21 13.85
C LEU A 95 6.92 -6.17 14.79
N THR A 96 6.77 -7.43 14.38
CA THR A 96 5.98 -8.43 15.14
C THR A 96 6.77 -9.13 16.25
N HIS A 97 8.10 -9.04 16.24
CA HIS A 97 8.99 -9.78 17.16
C HIS A 97 9.82 -8.89 18.07
N ARG A 98 9.64 -7.57 18.01
CA ARG A 98 10.37 -6.61 18.83
C ARG A 98 9.44 -5.52 19.35
N ASP A 99 9.64 -5.16 20.60
CA ASP A 99 8.84 -4.13 21.23
C ASP A 99 9.23 -2.76 20.69
N HIS A 100 8.22 -2.05 20.13
CA HIS A 100 8.22 -0.61 19.85
C HIS A 100 8.89 -0.10 18.59
N GLU A 101 9.34 -0.94 17.67
CA GLU A 101 9.86 -0.47 16.39
C GLU A 101 8.74 -0.36 15.34
N TYR A 102 8.66 0.79 14.67
CA TYR A 102 7.66 1.05 13.64
C TYR A 102 8.23 1.87 12.49
N LEU A 103 7.60 1.74 11.33
CA LEU A 103 7.81 2.60 10.16
C LEU A 103 6.49 3.23 9.77
N ILE A 104 6.53 4.53 9.47
CA ILE A 104 5.40 5.26 8.88
C ILE A 104 5.78 5.62 7.46
N GLY A 105 4.94 5.26 6.50
CA GLY A 105 5.15 5.53 5.09
C GLY A 105 4.07 6.40 4.48
N PHE A 106 4.43 7.12 3.42
CA PHE A 106 3.48 7.84 2.58
C PHE A 106 3.92 7.75 1.12
N SER A 107 3.05 7.23 0.26
CA SER A 107 3.29 7.00 -1.15
C SER A 107 2.28 7.75 -2.01
N PRO A 108 2.58 9.02 -2.37
CA PRO A 108 1.71 9.82 -3.22
C PRO A 108 1.83 9.49 -4.71
N LEU A 109 2.92 8.87 -5.12
CA LEU A 109 3.25 8.60 -6.51
C LEU A 109 3.03 7.13 -6.84
N MET A 110 1.76 6.72 -6.93
CA MET A 110 1.39 5.36 -7.25
C MET A 110 0.40 5.32 -8.41
N VAL A 111 0.56 4.32 -9.27
CA VAL A 111 -0.38 4.02 -10.34
C VAL A 111 -0.82 2.57 -10.24
N ASN A 112 -2.12 2.36 -10.42
CA ASN A 112 -2.76 1.06 -10.39
C ASN A 112 -3.51 0.83 -11.69
N TYR A 113 -3.11 -0.16 -12.48
CA TYR A 113 -3.85 -0.60 -13.66
C TYR A 113 -4.69 -1.81 -13.33
N LYS A 114 -6.01 -1.70 -13.54
CA LYS A 114 -6.98 -2.76 -13.28
C LYS A 114 -7.47 -3.33 -14.61
N PHE A 115 -7.29 -4.64 -14.81
CA PHE A 115 -7.77 -5.36 -15.99
C PHE A 115 -9.22 -5.77 -15.76
N LEU A 116 -10.15 -5.18 -16.52
CA LEU A 116 -11.57 -5.39 -16.33
C LEU A 116 -12.08 -6.53 -17.23
N ASN A 117 -12.69 -7.53 -16.62
CA ASN A 117 -13.38 -8.57 -17.39
C ASN A 117 -14.74 -8.07 -17.92
N SER A 118 -15.35 -8.80 -18.86
CA SER A 118 -16.64 -8.44 -19.47
C SER A 118 -17.77 -8.30 -18.45
N GLN A 119 -17.73 -9.04 -17.36
CA GLN A 119 -18.72 -9.00 -16.28
C GLN A 119 -18.44 -7.90 -15.24
N ARG A 120 -17.23 -7.33 -15.22
CA ARG A 120 -16.79 -6.30 -14.27
C ARG A 120 -16.98 -6.68 -12.79
N LYS A 121 -16.97 -7.97 -12.47
CA LYS A 121 -17.15 -8.49 -11.10
C LYS A 121 -15.84 -8.60 -10.33
N TRP A 122 -14.73 -8.66 -11.05
CA TRP A 122 -13.40 -8.73 -10.51
C TRP A 122 -12.37 -8.18 -11.50
N ALA A 123 -11.23 -7.78 -11.02
CA ALA A 123 -10.14 -7.26 -11.84
C ALA A 123 -8.79 -7.70 -11.25
N PRO A 124 -7.96 -8.42 -12.00
CA PRO A 124 -6.54 -8.43 -11.73
C PRO A 124 -6.00 -7.02 -11.81
N ASN A 125 -4.98 -6.71 -11.04
CA ASN A 125 -4.34 -5.40 -11.09
C ASN A 125 -2.82 -5.52 -11.00
N ILE A 126 -2.16 -4.48 -11.50
CA ILE A 126 -0.73 -4.22 -11.32
C ILE A 126 -0.62 -2.83 -10.73
N LEU A 127 0.11 -2.71 -9.63
CA LEU A 127 0.35 -1.45 -8.98
C LEU A 127 1.84 -1.25 -8.78
N VAL A 128 2.31 -0.03 -9.04
CA VAL A 128 3.68 0.39 -8.79
C VAL A 128 3.67 1.77 -8.17
N GLY A 129 4.61 2.03 -7.29
CA GLY A 129 4.64 3.31 -6.59
C GLY A 129 5.97 3.64 -5.94
N ALA A 130 6.06 4.91 -5.61
CA ALA A 130 7.16 5.49 -4.87
C ALA A 130 6.65 6.45 -3.80
N GLY A 131 7.39 6.51 -2.72
CA GLY A 131 7.09 7.36 -1.59
C GLY A 131 8.30 7.51 -0.67
N PHE A 132 8.00 7.82 0.56
CA PHE A 132 9.00 7.94 1.61
C PHE A 132 8.45 7.33 2.90
N SER A 133 9.36 6.93 3.77
CA SER A 133 9.02 6.46 5.10
C SER A 133 9.91 7.10 6.15
N MET A 134 9.41 7.14 7.36
CA MET A 134 10.15 7.50 8.56
C MET A 134 10.04 6.37 9.57
N GLN A 135 11.13 6.10 10.23
CA GLN A 135 11.22 5.12 11.30
C GLN A 135 11.67 5.82 12.57
N ASP A 136 11.46 5.20 13.71
CA ASP A 136 11.79 5.78 15.01
C ASP A 136 13.24 5.58 15.45
N CYS A 137 14.05 4.91 14.61
CA CYS A 137 15.47 4.67 14.87
C CYS A 137 16.26 4.51 13.56
N GLU A 138 17.56 4.74 13.61
CA GLU A 138 18.48 4.55 12.48
C GLU A 138 18.83 3.08 12.24
N GLU A 139 18.59 2.25 13.24
CA GLU A 139 18.81 0.81 13.23
C GLU A 139 17.51 0.08 13.54
N VAL A 140 17.04 -0.73 12.60
CA VAL A 140 15.88 -1.61 12.77
C VAL A 140 16.39 -3.01 13.04
N ALA A 141 16.17 -3.51 14.25
CA ALA A 141 16.75 -4.73 14.75
C ALA A 141 18.30 -4.62 14.85
N HIS A 142 19.04 -5.13 13.93
CA HIS A 142 20.48 -5.00 13.77
C HIS A 142 20.85 -4.52 12.36
N TYR A 143 19.84 -4.01 11.63
CA TYR A 143 20.04 -3.51 10.28
C TYR A 143 20.25 -2.00 10.31
N GLU A 144 21.43 -1.58 9.97
CA GLU A 144 21.80 -0.18 9.89
C GLU A 144 21.24 0.43 8.60
N LEU A 145 20.22 1.28 8.73
CA LEU A 145 19.60 1.98 7.61
C LEU A 145 20.20 3.36 7.36
N GLY A 146 21.02 3.83 8.29
CA GLY A 146 21.83 5.05 8.19
C GLY A 146 21.07 6.34 8.45
N SER A 147 19.75 6.35 8.35
CA SER A 147 18.92 7.51 8.68
C SER A 147 17.49 7.10 9.03
N GLU A 148 16.80 7.96 9.77
CA GLU A 148 15.38 7.77 10.07
C GLU A 148 14.49 7.95 8.81
N PHE A 149 14.92 8.81 7.87
CA PHE A 149 14.22 9.04 6.61
C PHE A 149 14.68 8.03 5.55
N GLN A 150 13.71 7.40 4.88
CA GLN A 150 13.94 6.44 3.82
C GLN A 150 13.06 6.73 2.61
N PHE A 151 13.52 6.38 1.43
CA PHE A 151 12.69 6.25 0.24
C PHE A 151 12.00 4.89 0.24
N LEU A 152 10.74 4.89 -0.19
CA LEU A 152 9.93 3.69 -0.31
C LEU A 152 9.61 3.46 -1.79
N LEU A 153 10.01 2.30 -2.31
CA LEU A 153 9.61 1.82 -3.63
C LEU A 153 8.80 0.54 -3.43
N HIS A 154 7.68 0.45 -4.12
CA HIS A 154 6.89 -0.76 -4.06
C HIS A 154 6.17 -1.04 -5.37
N GLY A 155 5.95 -2.30 -5.62
CA GLY A 155 5.22 -2.78 -6.78
C GLY A 155 4.66 -4.15 -6.52
N GLY A 156 3.55 -4.47 -7.17
CA GLY A 156 2.92 -5.73 -6.95
C GLY A 156 1.77 -6.02 -7.89
N VAL A 157 1.17 -7.15 -7.62
CA VAL A 157 0.01 -7.67 -8.35
C VAL A 157 -1.08 -8.02 -7.37
N GLY A 158 -2.31 -7.97 -7.83
CA GLY A 158 -3.44 -8.32 -6.98
C GLY A 158 -4.70 -8.64 -7.76
N VAL A 159 -5.76 -8.83 -7.01
CA VAL A 159 -7.10 -8.99 -7.53
C VAL A 159 -8.09 -8.19 -6.69
N GLU A 160 -8.99 -7.49 -7.36
CA GLU A 160 -10.12 -6.82 -6.73
C GLU A 160 -11.42 -7.53 -7.07
N LEU A 161 -12.28 -7.70 -6.07
CA LEU A 161 -13.61 -8.26 -6.20
C LEU A 161 -14.63 -7.14 -5.95
N PHE A 162 -15.40 -6.80 -6.96
CA PHE A 162 -16.41 -5.74 -6.90
C PHE A 162 -17.73 -6.28 -6.38
N ARG A 163 -18.29 -5.62 -5.36
CA ARG A 163 -19.60 -5.90 -4.79
C ARG A 163 -20.37 -4.59 -4.68
N GLU A 164 -21.67 -4.68 -4.49
CA GLU A 164 -22.51 -3.50 -4.23
C GLU A 164 -22.06 -2.74 -2.99
N SER A 165 -21.67 -3.45 -1.95
CA SER A 165 -21.19 -2.88 -0.69
C SER A 165 -19.79 -2.28 -0.75
N GLY A 166 -19.03 -2.49 -1.81
CA GLY A 166 -17.65 -2.02 -1.93
C GLY A 166 -16.76 -2.97 -2.72
N THR A 167 -15.47 -2.77 -2.61
CA THR A 167 -14.44 -3.55 -3.29
C THR A 167 -13.54 -4.24 -2.27
N TYR A 168 -13.42 -5.53 -2.37
CA TYR A 168 -12.43 -6.31 -1.62
C TYR A 168 -11.17 -6.47 -2.47
N SER A 169 -10.00 -6.36 -1.87
CA SER A 169 -8.71 -6.56 -2.54
C SER A 169 -7.88 -7.63 -1.83
N PHE A 170 -7.13 -8.36 -2.62
CA PHE A 170 -6.04 -9.20 -2.17
C PHE A 170 -4.82 -8.87 -3.03
N ASN A 171 -3.71 -8.46 -2.40
CA ASN A 171 -2.51 -8.05 -3.12
C ASN A 171 -1.27 -8.73 -2.57
N TYR A 172 -0.31 -8.92 -3.45
CA TYR A 172 1.06 -9.28 -3.15
C TYR A 172 1.98 -8.16 -3.63
N TRP A 173 2.83 -7.66 -2.74
CA TRP A 173 3.72 -6.55 -2.95
C TRP A 173 5.17 -6.94 -2.70
N LEU A 174 6.04 -6.28 -3.45
CA LEU A 174 7.46 -6.16 -3.14
C LEU A 174 7.72 -4.74 -2.66
N PHE A 175 8.24 -4.60 -1.47
CA PHE A 175 8.66 -3.33 -0.88
C PHE A 175 10.17 -3.24 -0.84
N HIS A 176 10.70 -2.06 -1.14
CA HIS A 176 12.09 -1.70 -0.95
C HIS A 176 12.15 -0.38 -0.19
N VAL A 177 12.89 -0.38 0.91
CA VAL A 177 13.12 0.79 1.77
C VAL A 177 14.62 1.05 1.84
N SER A 178 15.07 2.26 1.52
CA SER A 178 16.48 2.65 1.61
C SER A 178 16.64 4.18 1.59
N ASN A 179 17.73 4.70 2.15
CA ASN A 179 18.04 6.13 2.10
C ASN A 179 18.69 6.58 0.77
N ALA A 180 18.69 5.72 -0.26
CA ALA A 180 19.33 5.97 -1.56
C ALA A 180 20.84 6.29 -1.48
N GLY A 181 21.50 5.95 -0.39
CA GLY A 181 22.93 6.20 -0.18
C GLY A 181 23.27 7.63 0.28
N ILE A 182 22.27 8.39 0.74
CA ILE A 182 22.48 9.75 1.29
C ILE A 182 23.35 9.66 2.53
N GLU A 183 23.11 8.67 3.36
CA GLU A 183 23.89 8.38 4.57
C GLU A 183 24.35 6.94 4.60
N LYS A 184 25.48 6.69 5.28
CA LYS A 184 26.05 5.35 5.46
C LYS A 184 26.07 4.97 6.95
N PRO A 185 25.85 3.69 7.23
CA PRO A 185 25.57 2.57 6.32
C PRO A 185 24.16 2.64 5.73
N ASN A 186 23.95 2.03 4.56
CA ASN A 186 22.65 1.89 3.93
C ASN A 186 22.48 0.46 3.41
N ILE A 187 21.98 -0.41 4.24
CA ILE A 187 21.71 -1.80 3.87
C ILE A 187 20.47 -1.88 3.00
N GLY A 188 19.46 -1.08 3.29
CA GLY A 188 18.11 -1.14 2.72
C GLY A 188 17.39 -2.44 3.09
N LEU A 189 16.07 -2.43 3.06
CA LEU A 189 15.24 -3.59 3.35
C LEU A 189 14.38 -3.93 2.15
N ASN A 190 14.29 -5.21 1.81
CA ASN A 190 13.34 -5.74 0.84
C ASN A 190 12.34 -6.63 1.57
N SER A 191 11.07 -6.52 1.26
CA SER A 191 10.02 -7.31 1.91
C SER A 191 9.00 -7.83 0.93
N HIS A 192 8.56 -9.06 1.12
CA HIS A 192 7.32 -9.58 0.58
C HIS A 192 6.18 -9.16 1.49
N VAL A 193 5.11 -8.62 0.93
CA VAL A 193 3.93 -8.17 1.69
C VAL A 193 2.66 -8.71 1.05
N PHE A 194 1.80 -9.30 1.86
CA PHE A 194 0.47 -9.74 1.48
C PHE A 194 -0.56 -8.88 2.17
N THR A 195 -1.54 -8.39 1.44
CA THR A 195 -2.60 -7.54 2.00
C THR A 195 -3.99 -8.04 1.66
N LEU A 196 -4.91 -7.77 2.58
CA LEU A 196 -6.34 -7.87 2.39
C LEU A 196 -6.94 -6.49 2.63
N GLY A 197 -7.79 -6.03 1.73
CA GLY A 197 -8.34 -4.70 1.79
C GLY A 197 -9.82 -4.60 1.48
N PHE A 198 -10.36 -3.45 1.84
CA PHE A 198 -11.71 -3.04 1.52
C PHE A 198 -11.73 -1.57 1.14
N ARG A 199 -12.50 -1.23 0.06
CA ARG A 199 -12.76 0.14 -0.39
C ARG A 199 -14.24 0.37 -0.63
N PHE A 200 -14.67 1.59 -0.35
CA PHE A 200 -16.04 2.08 -0.52
C PHE A 200 -16.08 3.37 -1.35
#